data_39d8baf21806c9945294ffa6acee6707
#
_entry.id   39d8baf21806c9945294ffa6acee6707
#
_cell.length_a   1.000
_cell.length_b   1.000
_cell.length_c   1.000
_cell.angle_alpha   90.00
_cell.angle_beta   90.00
_cell.angle_gamma   90.00
#
_symmetry.space_group_name_H-M   'P 1'
#
loop_
_entity.id
_entity.type
_entity.pdbx_description
1 polymer ?
#
loop_
_entity_poly.entity_id
_entity_poly.type
_entity_poly.pdbx_seq_one_letter_code
_entity_poly.pdbx_strand_id
1 'polypeptide(L)'
;MDVPLAVSIQICTLNEELHVGECLKAVLANAPTEVLVIDGGSTDGTVGLAKELQARVLEPGRLGLGPSRQLGYMSTSCTYTAFVDADDRLPSDWLQQLQRELEQGGYAALQSCLRAANPAGFWGSGWDQYFMESVKPSADVSMVGRPALFVTRHLQELDAPLESLDEDTHLSRRFEQAGLRQGIGQAIARRYVETTWKENNAKWRSYGRGYRAFVLDNPKRQRAILRHIFVTIPIRRSWRPVLRGHLHQPIFGLLMAGSILYGYLEAART
;
A
#
# COMPACT_ATOMS: atom_id res chain seq x y z
N MET A 1 -24.55 -13.80 17.27
CA MET A 1 -24.83 -13.65 15.83
C MET A 1 -23.82 -12.64 15.31
N ASP A 2 -22.83 -13.13 14.56
CA ASP A 2 -21.87 -12.23 13.94
C ASP A 2 -22.61 -11.36 12.91
N VAL A 3 -22.64 -10.07 13.16
CA VAL A 3 -23.15 -9.10 12.18
C VAL A 3 -22.23 -9.22 10.95
N PRO A 4 -22.77 -9.38 9.74
CA PRO A 4 -21.94 -9.45 8.54
C PRO A 4 -21.03 -8.22 8.49
N LEU A 5 -19.75 -8.45 8.23
CA LEU A 5 -18.75 -7.41 8.13
C LEU A 5 -19.16 -6.44 7.01
N ALA A 6 -19.64 -5.25 7.37
CA ALA A 6 -19.96 -4.22 6.37
C ALA A 6 -18.65 -3.58 5.87
N VAL A 7 -17.94 -4.30 5.02
CA VAL A 7 -16.65 -3.89 4.44
C VAL A 7 -16.74 -3.78 2.92
N SER A 8 -16.32 -2.64 2.40
CA SER A 8 -16.00 -2.43 0.98
C SER A 8 -14.51 -2.63 0.75
N ILE A 9 -14.12 -3.60 -0.05
CA ILE A 9 -12.73 -3.75 -0.50
C ILE A 9 -12.56 -3.02 -1.82
N GLN A 10 -11.60 -2.10 -1.87
CA GLN A 10 -11.35 -1.22 -3.01
C GLN A 10 -9.99 -1.49 -3.62
N ILE A 11 -9.99 -1.69 -4.94
CA ILE A 11 -8.81 -2.00 -5.74
C ILE A 11 -8.73 -0.96 -6.87
N CYS A 12 -7.70 -0.11 -6.84
CA CYS A 12 -7.39 0.77 -7.96
C CYS A 12 -6.53 0.01 -8.97
N THR A 13 -6.90 0.08 -10.25
CA THR A 13 -6.23 -0.65 -11.34
C THR A 13 -5.83 0.27 -12.48
N LEU A 14 -4.70 -0.06 -13.13
CA LEU A 14 -4.28 0.48 -14.42
C LEU A 14 -3.35 -0.52 -15.11
N ASN A 15 -3.87 -1.28 -16.09
CA ASN A 15 -3.16 -2.32 -16.81
C ASN A 15 -2.60 -3.42 -15.87
N GLU A 16 -3.49 -4.04 -15.11
CA GLU A 16 -3.20 -5.08 -14.10
C GLU A 16 -3.74 -6.47 -14.50
N GLU A 17 -3.91 -6.73 -15.79
CA GLU A 17 -4.44 -8.00 -16.33
C GLU A 17 -3.73 -9.22 -15.74
N LEU A 18 -2.41 -9.14 -15.52
CA LEU A 18 -1.62 -10.25 -14.99
C LEU A 18 -1.90 -10.56 -13.52
N HIS A 19 -2.43 -9.60 -12.76
CA HIS A 19 -2.53 -9.72 -11.32
C HIS A 19 -3.95 -9.62 -10.78
N VAL A 20 -4.83 -8.82 -11.41
CA VAL A 20 -6.15 -8.49 -10.89
C VAL A 20 -7.03 -9.71 -10.66
N GLY A 21 -6.98 -10.71 -11.54
CA GLY A 21 -7.81 -11.91 -11.40
C GLY A 21 -7.52 -12.71 -10.12
N GLU A 22 -6.25 -12.95 -9.82
CA GLU A 22 -5.84 -13.66 -8.59
C GLU A 22 -6.04 -12.80 -7.33
N CYS A 23 -5.87 -11.48 -7.43
CA CYS A 23 -6.20 -10.56 -6.36
C CYS A 23 -7.69 -10.64 -6.02
N LEU A 24 -8.56 -10.51 -7.00
CA LEU A 24 -10.00 -10.57 -6.81
C LEU A 24 -10.48 -11.92 -6.22
N LYS A 25 -9.94 -13.05 -6.68
CA LYS A 25 -10.23 -14.35 -6.07
C LYS A 25 -9.87 -14.39 -4.58
N ALA A 26 -8.69 -13.87 -4.22
CA ALA A 26 -8.23 -13.80 -2.84
C ALA A 26 -9.09 -12.85 -1.99
N VAL A 27 -9.51 -11.73 -2.57
CA VAL A 27 -10.43 -10.77 -1.94
C VAL A 27 -11.80 -11.38 -1.70
N LEU A 28 -12.40 -12.03 -2.70
CA LEU A 28 -13.71 -12.68 -2.61
C LEU A 28 -13.73 -13.81 -1.58
N ALA A 29 -12.62 -14.54 -1.40
CA ALA A 29 -12.48 -15.56 -0.38
C ALA A 29 -12.60 -15.02 1.07
N ASN A 30 -12.45 -13.71 1.27
CA ASN A 30 -12.69 -13.02 2.54
C ASN A 30 -14.15 -12.61 2.75
N ALA A 31 -15.05 -12.90 1.82
CA ALA A 31 -16.48 -12.61 1.85
C ALA A 31 -16.81 -11.15 2.25
N PRO A 32 -16.21 -10.11 1.62
CA PRO A 32 -16.56 -8.74 1.89
C PRO A 32 -18.00 -8.43 1.45
N THR A 33 -18.59 -7.35 1.98
CA THR A 33 -19.93 -6.89 1.58
C THR A 33 -19.92 -6.36 0.16
N GLU A 34 -18.84 -5.68 -0.25
CA GLU A 34 -18.66 -5.09 -1.57
C GLU A 34 -17.22 -5.24 -2.04
N VAL A 35 -17.04 -5.50 -3.33
CA VAL A 35 -15.74 -5.40 -4.01
C VAL A 35 -15.86 -4.35 -5.09
N LEU A 36 -15.07 -3.29 -4.97
CA LEU A 36 -15.08 -2.13 -5.86
C LEU A 36 -13.72 -2.02 -6.58
N VAL A 37 -13.74 -2.13 -7.88
CA VAL A 37 -12.58 -1.87 -8.73
C VAL A 37 -12.71 -0.47 -9.33
N ILE A 38 -11.70 0.37 -9.14
CA ILE A 38 -11.66 1.72 -9.71
C ILE A 38 -10.56 1.71 -10.78
N ASP A 39 -10.99 1.69 -12.04
CA ASP A 39 -10.08 1.56 -13.17
C ASP A 39 -9.65 2.91 -13.72
N GLY A 40 -8.34 3.12 -13.78
CA GLY A 40 -7.69 4.33 -14.25
C GLY A 40 -7.60 4.46 -15.78
N GLY A 41 -8.37 3.70 -16.54
CA GLY A 41 -8.37 3.68 -18.01
C GLY A 41 -7.43 2.60 -18.57
N SER A 42 -7.55 1.38 -18.07
CA SER A 42 -6.82 0.22 -18.59
C SER A 42 -7.17 -0.06 -20.05
N THR A 43 -6.17 -0.50 -20.80
CA THR A 43 -6.27 -0.86 -22.22
C THR A 43 -6.06 -2.34 -22.50
N ASP A 44 -5.83 -3.12 -21.44
CA ASP A 44 -5.67 -4.58 -21.43
C ASP A 44 -6.94 -5.30 -20.92
N GLY A 45 -6.84 -6.58 -20.57
CA GLY A 45 -7.95 -7.39 -20.06
C GLY A 45 -8.41 -7.07 -18.63
N THR A 46 -7.84 -6.09 -17.94
CA THR A 46 -8.11 -5.78 -16.52
C THR A 46 -9.60 -5.63 -16.20
N VAL A 47 -10.29 -4.77 -16.94
CA VAL A 47 -11.73 -4.48 -16.71
C VAL A 47 -12.60 -5.68 -17.01
N GLY A 48 -12.27 -6.44 -18.08
CA GLY A 48 -12.97 -7.69 -18.44
C GLY A 48 -12.92 -8.70 -17.30
N LEU A 49 -11.72 -9.00 -16.77
CA LEU A 49 -11.51 -9.90 -15.65
C LEU A 49 -12.24 -9.46 -14.38
N ALA A 50 -12.25 -8.15 -14.09
CA ALA A 50 -12.96 -7.63 -12.93
C ALA A 50 -14.47 -7.85 -13.02
N LYS A 51 -15.05 -7.59 -14.20
CA LYS A 51 -16.49 -7.82 -14.46
C LYS A 51 -16.87 -9.31 -14.44
N GLU A 52 -16.03 -10.19 -15.00
CA GLU A 52 -16.22 -11.65 -14.94
C GLU A 52 -16.28 -12.18 -13.50
N LEU A 53 -15.46 -11.62 -12.61
CA LEU A 53 -15.44 -11.95 -11.18
C LEU A 53 -16.48 -11.17 -10.36
N GLN A 54 -17.44 -10.53 -11.01
CA GLN A 54 -18.57 -9.83 -10.39
C GLN A 54 -18.18 -8.67 -9.46
N ALA A 55 -16.99 -8.09 -9.63
CA ALA A 55 -16.65 -6.86 -8.97
C ALA A 55 -17.46 -5.69 -9.57
N ARG A 56 -17.86 -4.76 -8.72
CA ARG A 56 -18.42 -3.49 -9.18
C ARG A 56 -17.28 -2.64 -9.74
N VAL A 57 -17.31 -2.29 -11.01
CA VAL A 57 -16.26 -1.52 -11.67
C VAL A 57 -16.70 -0.08 -11.87
N LEU A 58 -15.87 0.88 -11.42
CA LEU A 58 -15.98 2.30 -11.75
C LEU A 58 -14.89 2.64 -12.76
N GLU A 59 -15.26 3.29 -13.85
CA GLU A 59 -14.39 3.67 -14.96
C GLU A 59 -14.33 5.21 -15.10
N PRO A 60 -13.75 5.93 -14.13
CA PRO A 60 -13.73 7.40 -14.15
C PRO A 60 -12.72 7.99 -15.14
N GLY A 61 -11.96 7.14 -15.83
CA GLY A 61 -10.83 7.55 -16.64
C GLY A 61 -9.59 7.87 -15.80
N ARG A 62 -8.66 8.65 -16.36
CA ARG A 62 -7.36 8.94 -15.75
C ARG A 62 -7.44 10.01 -14.66
N LEU A 63 -7.90 9.64 -13.47
CA LEU A 63 -7.95 10.53 -12.29
C LEU A 63 -6.63 10.59 -11.49
N GLY A 64 -5.76 9.58 -11.63
CA GLY A 64 -4.66 9.35 -10.70
C GLY A 64 -5.08 8.52 -9.48
N LEU A 65 -4.09 7.98 -8.73
CA LEU A 65 -4.33 7.01 -7.66
C LEU A 65 -5.10 7.60 -6.48
N GLY A 66 -4.70 8.78 -5.99
CA GLY A 66 -5.36 9.42 -4.86
C GLY A 66 -6.83 9.74 -5.12
N PRO A 67 -7.18 10.47 -6.19
CA PRO A 67 -8.57 10.73 -6.56
C PRO A 67 -9.39 9.46 -6.85
N SER A 68 -8.77 8.40 -7.40
CA SER A 68 -9.45 7.12 -7.61
C SER A 68 -9.84 6.45 -6.28
N ARG A 69 -8.95 6.48 -5.27
CA ARG A 69 -9.27 6.00 -3.91
C ARG A 69 -10.36 6.83 -3.26
N GLN A 70 -10.28 8.17 -3.43
CA GLN A 70 -11.32 9.08 -2.92
C GLN A 70 -12.67 8.75 -3.52
N LEU A 71 -12.76 8.60 -4.83
CA LEU A 71 -13.99 8.18 -5.51
C LEU A 71 -14.52 6.86 -4.91
N GLY A 72 -13.63 5.90 -4.65
CA GLY A 72 -13.99 4.62 -4.06
C GLY A 72 -14.64 4.76 -2.69
N TYR A 73 -13.97 5.38 -1.71
CA TYR A 73 -14.53 5.46 -0.35
C TYR A 73 -15.73 6.42 -0.24
N MET A 74 -15.88 7.38 -1.15
CA MET A 74 -17.08 8.19 -1.24
C MET A 74 -18.26 7.45 -1.88
N SER A 75 -18.00 6.36 -2.61
CA SER A 75 -19.03 5.58 -3.31
C SER A 75 -19.57 4.40 -2.51
N THR A 76 -19.16 4.23 -1.25
CA THR A 76 -19.62 3.14 -0.37
C THR A 76 -20.32 3.67 0.88
N SER A 77 -21.28 2.88 1.38
CA SER A 77 -21.94 3.07 2.67
C SER A 77 -21.48 2.04 3.72
N CYS A 78 -20.50 1.20 3.40
CA CYS A 78 -19.96 0.22 4.33
C CYS A 78 -19.28 0.88 5.53
N THR A 79 -19.36 0.25 6.71
CA THR A 79 -18.73 0.75 7.95
C THR A 79 -17.20 0.86 7.79
N TYR A 80 -16.61 -0.09 7.06
CA TYR A 80 -15.18 -0.16 6.84
C TYR A 80 -14.86 -0.15 5.35
N THR A 81 -13.73 0.47 5.02
CA THR A 81 -13.14 0.46 3.68
C THR A 81 -11.74 -0.16 3.76
N ALA A 82 -11.48 -1.20 2.97
CA ALA A 82 -10.15 -1.75 2.82
C ALA A 82 -9.54 -1.30 1.50
N PHE A 83 -8.32 -0.76 1.53
CA PHE A 83 -7.52 -0.52 0.33
C PHE A 83 -6.59 -1.69 0.08
N VAL A 84 -6.68 -2.28 -1.09
CA VAL A 84 -5.90 -3.43 -1.56
C VAL A 84 -5.33 -3.08 -2.92
N ASP A 85 -4.07 -3.42 -3.17
CA ASP A 85 -3.46 -3.24 -4.49
C ASP A 85 -3.67 -4.49 -5.35
N ALA A 86 -3.72 -4.35 -6.67
CA ALA A 86 -4.01 -5.46 -7.58
C ALA A 86 -2.99 -6.60 -7.53
N ASP A 87 -1.77 -6.30 -7.07
CA ASP A 87 -0.69 -7.27 -6.87
C ASP A 87 -0.72 -7.95 -5.49
N ASP A 88 -1.71 -7.65 -4.62
CA ASP A 88 -1.85 -8.28 -3.32
C ASP A 88 -2.59 -9.64 -3.38
N ARG A 89 -2.24 -10.52 -2.45
CA ARG A 89 -2.86 -11.82 -2.19
C ARG A 89 -3.19 -11.91 -0.71
N LEU A 90 -4.47 -11.95 -0.39
CA LEU A 90 -4.98 -11.98 0.97
C LEU A 90 -5.27 -13.43 1.38
N PRO A 91 -4.83 -13.90 2.56
CA PRO A 91 -5.38 -15.12 3.18
C PRO A 91 -6.89 -14.99 3.39
N SER A 92 -7.61 -16.10 3.42
CA SER A 92 -9.07 -16.11 3.53
C SER A 92 -9.63 -15.60 4.88
N ASP A 93 -8.78 -15.48 5.89
CA ASP A 93 -9.10 -14.96 7.23
C ASP A 93 -8.54 -13.54 7.46
N TRP A 94 -7.89 -12.95 6.46
CA TRP A 94 -7.19 -11.67 6.57
C TRP A 94 -8.13 -10.54 7.03
N LEU A 95 -9.29 -10.42 6.39
CA LEU A 95 -10.24 -9.36 6.69
C LEU A 95 -10.80 -9.48 8.11
N GLN A 96 -11.20 -10.69 8.49
CA GLN A 96 -11.74 -10.97 9.81
C GLN A 96 -10.71 -10.71 10.92
N GLN A 97 -9.45 -11.10 10.67
CA GLN A 97 -8.37 -10.85 11.62
C GLN A 97 -8.11 -9.34 11.76
N LEU A 98 -7.94 -8.63 10.65
CA LEU A 98 -7.59 -7.22 10.65
C LEU A 98 -8.70 -6.35 11.26
N GLN A 99 -9.97 -6.71 11.00
CA GLN A 99 -11.11 -6.02 11.62
C GLN A 99 -11.14 -6.20 13.13
N ARG A 100 -10.97 -7.43 13.62
CA ARG A 100 -10.90 -7.67 15.08
C ARG A 100 -9.81 -6.86 15.74
N GLU A 101 -8.61 -6.85 15.13
CA GLU A 101 -7.48 -6.09 15.66
C GLU A 101 -7.75 -4.57 15.64
N LEU A 102 -8.38 -4.06 14.58
CA LEU A 102 -8.76 -2.64 14.46
C LEU A 102 -9.75 -2.24 15.55
N GLU A 103 -10.81 -3.02 15.75
CA GLU A 103 -11.85 -2.75 16.74
C GLU A 103 -11.30 -2.85 18.17
N GLN A 104 -10.56 -3.92 18.50
CA GLN A 104 -9.97 -4.12 19.83
C GLN A 104 -8.94 -3.05 20.19
N GLY A 105 -8.18 -2.60 19.20
CA GLY A 105 -7.16 -1.55 19.39
C GLY A 105 -7.74 -0.13 19.33
N GLY A 106 -9.00 0.05 18.93
CA GLY A 106 -9.61 1.37 18.75
C GLY A 106 -8.90 2.17 17.64
N TYR A 107 -8.47 1.51 16.58
CA TYR A 107 -7.80 2.16 15.47
C TYR A 107 -8.80 2.73 14.46
N ALA A 108 -8.48 3.87 13.89
CA ALA A 108 -9.18 4.44 12.75
C ALA A 108 -8.65 3.90 11.41
N ALA A 109 -7.40 3.45 11.41
CA ALA A 109 -6.74 2.79 10.28
C ALA A 109 -5.76 1.72 10.78
N LEU A 110 -5.78 0.54 10.16
CA LEU A 110 -4.89 -0.55 10.50
C LEU A 110 -4.35 -1.23 9.24
N GLN A 111 -3.04 -1.16 9.06
CA GLN A 111 -2.32 -1.84 7.98
C GLN A 111 -2.03 -3.29 8.37
N SER A 112 -2.06 -4.22 7.42
CA SER A 112 -1.52 -5.56 7.63
C SER A 112 0.00 -5.60 7.44
N CYS A 113 0.64 -6.61 8.02
CA CYS A 113 2.01 -6.96 7.66
C CYS A 113 2.09 -7.41 6.20
N LEU A 114 3.27 -7.27 5.60
CA LEU A 114 3.54 -7.66 4.22
C LEU A 114 4.63 -8.72 4.12
N ARG A 115 4.47 -9.63 3.15
CA ARG A 115 5.48 -10.57 2.68
C ARG A 115 5.49 -10.57 1.15
N ALA A 116 6.60 -10.96 0.53
CA ALA A 116 6.60 -11.19 -0.91
C ALA A 116 5.78 -12.45 -1.26
N ALA A 117 4.97 -12.38 -2.32
CA ALA A 117 4.24 -13.54 -2.86
C ALA A 117 5.19 -14.43 -3.68
N ASN A 118 6.24 -13.85 -4.26
CA ASN A 118 7.28 -14.50 -5.05
C ASN A 118 8.67 -14.29 -4.41
N PRO A 119 8.96 -14.88 -3.22
CA PRO A 119 10.15 -14.56 -2.43
C PRO A 119 11.45 -15.18 -2.97
N ALA A 120 11.42 -15.88 -4.10
CA ALA A 120 12.60 -16.53 -4.68
C ALA A 120 13.55 -15.53 -5.36
N GLY A 121 14.83 -15.92 -5.42
CA GLY A 121 15.88 -15.13 -6.08
C GLY A 121 16.26 -13.85 -5.35
N PHE A 122 17.14 -13.07 -5.98
CA PHE A 122 17.67 -11.83 -5.40
C PHE A 122 16.59 -10.80 -5.09
N TRP A 123 15.72 -10.53 -6.06
CA TRP A 123 14.70 -9.49 -5.95
C TRP A 123 13.58 -9.87 -4.98
N GLY A 124 13.01 -11.07 -5.15
CA GLY A 124 11.92 -11.54 -4.29
C GLY A 124 12.34 -11.65 -2.83
N SER A 125 13.52 -12.24 -2.57
CA SER A 125 14.08 -12.33 -1.22
C SER A 125 14.42 -10.95 -0.67
N GLY A 126 14.94 -10.04 -1.50
CA GLY A 126 15.24 -8.67 -1.13
C GLY A 126 14.00 -7.92 -0.64
N TRP A 127 12.91 -7.99 -1.39
CA TRP A 127 11.64 -7.40 -1.00
C TRP A 127 11.03 -8.04 0.24
N ASP A 128 11.06 -9.38 0.34
CA ASP A 128 10.50 -10.08 1.50
C ASP A 128 11.19 -9.66 2.81
N GLN A 129 12.52 -9.61 2.82
CA GLN A 129 13.27 -9.11 3.97
C GLN A 129 13.00 -7.62 4.24
N TYR A 130 12.88 -6.80 3.18
CA TYR A 130 12.54 -5.40 3.33
C TYR A 130 11.16 -5.22 3.98
N PHE A 131 10.14 -5.98 3.58
CA PHE A 131 8.82 -5.96 4.20
C PHE A 131 8.88 -6.39 5.65
N MET A 132 9.55 -7.49 5.97
CA MET A 132 9.75 -7.97 7.34
C MET A 132 10.40 -6.94 8.26
N GLU A 133 11.31 -6.13 7.75
CA GLU A 133 11.99 -5.10 8.55
C GLU A 133 11.22 -3.78 8.59
N SER A 134 10.35 -3.51 7.61
CA SER A 134 9.67 -2.23 7.43
C SER A 134 8.25 -2.22 7.97
N VAL A 135 7.53 -3.34 7.86
CA VAL A 135 6.10 -3.46 8.15
C VAL A 135 5.91 -4.52 9.23
N LYS A 136 6.11 -4.10 10.48
CA LYS A 136 5.98 -4.94 11.67
C LYS A 136 4.79 -4.52 12.50
N PRO A 137 4.13 -5.45 13.22
CA PRO A 137 3.08 -5.09 14.15
C PRO A 137 3.52 -3.96 15.08
N SER A 138 2.77 -2.90 15.11
CA SER A 138 3.09 -1.69 15.87
C SER A 138 1.84 -0.88 16.15
N ALA A 139 1.68 -0.45 17.39
CA ALA A 139 0.65 0.50 17.77
C ALA A 139 1.14 1.94 17.47
N ASP A 140 0.18 2.82 17.19
CA ASP A 140 0.39 4.27 17.09
C ASP A 140 1.50 4.67 16.12
N VAL A 141 1.38 4.21 14.86
CA VAL A 141 2.28 4.60 13.78
C VAL A 141 1.86 5.93 13.15
N SER A 142 2.84 6.67 12.61
CA SER A 142 2.57 7.93 11.91
C SER A 142 2.16 7.74 10.44
N MET A 143 2.24 6.51 9.92
CA MET A 143 1.89 6.19 8.54
C MET A 143 1.44 4.74 8.43
N VAL A 144 0.37 4.53 7.69
CA VAL A 144 -0.11 3.23 7.23
C VAL A 144 -0.04 3.17 5.70
N GLY A 145 0.52 2.07 5.19
CA GLY A 145 0.52 1.76 3.76
C GLY A 145 -0.63 0.81 3.42
N ARG A 146 -0.44 -0.07 2.45
CA ARG A 146 -1.42 -1.04 1.96
C ARG A 146 -0.87 -2.46 1.98
N PRO A 147 -1.77 -3.49 2.09
CA PRO A 147 -3.22 -3.37 2.30
C PRO A 147 -3.56 -2.93 3.73
N ALA A 148 -4.66 -2.17 3.85
CA ALA A 148 -5.09 -1.61 5.12
C ALA A 148 -6.60 -1.47 5.20
N LEU A 149 -7.14 -1.55 6.42
CA LEU A 149 -8.55 -1.36 6.76
C LEU A 149 -8.74 -0.01 7.47
N PHE A 150 -9.76 0.72 7.07
CA PHE A 150 -10.11 2.04 7.58
C PHE A 150 -11.55 2.08 8.07
N VAL A 151 -11.82 2.88 9.08
CA VAL A 151 -13.19 3.28 9.43
C VAL A 151 -13.66 4.27 8.37
N THR A 152 -14.65 3.90 7.55
CA THR A 152 -15.08 4.65 6.35
C THR A 152 -15.46 6.09 6.67
N ARG A 153 -16.19 6.34 7.75
CA ARG A 153 -16.62 7.69 8.13
C ARG A 153 -15.44 8.65 8.28
N HIS A 154 -14.29 8.18 8.81
CA HIS A 154 -13.12 9.06 8.97
C HIS A 154 -12.47 9.41 7.64
N LEU A 155 -12.49 8.49 6.65
CA LEU A 155 -12.07 8.81 5.29
C LEU A 155 -12.97 9.89 4.66
N GLN A 156 -14.29 9.79 4.87
CA GLN A 156 -15.28 10.70 4.32
C GLN A 156 -15.29 12.07 5.03
N GLU A 157 -15.12 12.09 6.35
CA GLU A 157 -15.07 13.33 7.15
C GLU A 157 -13.78 14.14 6.92
N LEU A 158 -12.65 13.44 6.68
CA LEU A 158 -11.36 14.07 6.39
C LEU A 158 -11.21 14.40 4.90
N ASP A 159 -12.32 14.40 4.16
CA ASP A 159 -12.38 14.60 2.73
C ASP A 159 -11.64 15.86 2.29
N ALA A 160 -10.50 15.65 1.68
CA ALA A 160 -9.76 16.67 0.95
C ALA A 160 -9.04 15.98 -0.21
N PRO A 161 -8.83 16.69 -1.34
CA PRO A 161 -8.22 16.10 -2.51
C PRO A 161 -6.96 15.30 -2.15
N LEU A 162 -6.96 14.01 -2.46
CA LEU A 162 -5.77 13.18 -2.40
C LEU A 162 -5.02 13.42 -3.70
N GLU A 163 -4.30 14.55 -3.76
CA GLU A 163 -3.42 14.80 -4.89
C GLU A 163 -2.16 13.98 -4.71
N SER A 164 -1.72 13.31 -5.75
CA SER A 164 -0.38 12.75 -5.92
C SER A 164 -0.12 11.28 -5.67
N LEU A 165 1.11 10.91 -5.98
CA LEU A 165 1.73 9.58 -5.86
C LEU A 165 1.96 9.11 -4.41
N ASP A 166 1.82 10.00 -3.41
CA ASP A 166 2.04 9.72 -1.98
C ASP A 166 0.75 9.87 -1.17
N GLU A 167 -0.37 9.44 -1.72
CA GLU A 167 -1.69 9.58 -1.11
C GLU A 167 -1.80 8.93 0.27
N ASP A 168 -1.08 7.83 0.52
CA ASP A 168 -1.04 7.15 1.82
C ASP A 168 -0.33 8.00 2.88
N THR A 169 0.76 8.68 2.54
CA THR A 169 1.45 9.61 3.43
C THR A 169 0.58 10.81 3.77
N HIS A 170 -0.09 11.39 2.77
CA HIS A 170 -1.00 12.52 2.99
C HIS A 170 -2.22 12.13 3.82
N LEU A 171 -2.83 10.99 3.53
CA LEU A 171 -3.96 10.46 4.28
C LEU A 171 -3.57 10.18 5.73
N SER A 172 -2.48 9.46 5.96
CA SER A 172 -1.99 9.14 7.31
C SER A 172 -1.72 10.39 8.14
N ARG A 173 -1.17 11.44 7.51
CA ARG A 173 -0.94 12.70 8.20
C ARG A 173 -2.23 13.39 8.62
N ARG A 174 -3.28 13.33 7.81
CA ARG A 174 -4.60 13.87 8.19
C ARG A 174 -5.18 13.13 9.38
N PHE A 175 -5.05 11.81 9.40
CA PHE A 175 -5.43 10.98 10.55
C PHE A 175 -4.65 11.39 11.80
N GLU A 176 -3.33 11.57 11.70
CA GLU A 176 -2.48 12.05 12.81
C GLU A 176 -2.94 13.42 13.31
N GLN A 177 -3.21 14.38 12.42
CA GLN A 177 -3.67 15.73 12.75
C GLN A 177 -5.07 15.75 13.40
N ALA A 178 -5.93 14.82 13.03
CA ALA A 178 -7.25 14.63 13.62
C ALA A 178 -7.22 13.84 14.95
N GLY A 179 -6.03 13.42 15.42
CA GLY A 179 -5.89 12.62 16.63
C GLY A 179 -6.40 11.19 16.49
N LEU A 180 -6.56 10.69 15.26
CA LEU A 180 -7.05 9.35 14.95
C LEU A 180 -5.90 8.34 15.02
N ARG A 181 -6.12 7.24 15.76
CA ARG A 181 -5.10 6.20 15.94
C ARG A 181 -4.91 5.38 14.68
N GLN A 182 -3.65 5.12 14.35
CA GLN A 182 -3.22 4.31 13.22
C GLN A 182 -2.24 3.24 13.70
N GLY A 183 -2.32 2.02 13.15
CA GLY A 183 -1.44 0.93 13.56
C GLY A 183 -1.08 -0.01 12.42
N ILE A 184 -0.20 -0.98 12.74
CA ILE A 184 0.10 -2.13 11.91
C ILE A 184 -0.27 -3.37 12.71
N GLY A 185 -1.22 -4.14 12.20
CA GLY A 185 -1.72 -5.37 12.82
C GLY A 185 -0.85 -6.58 12.51
N GLN A 186 -1.29 -7.76 12.96
CA GLN A 186 -0.56 -9.03 12.78
C GLN A 186 -1.00 -9.79 11.52
N ALA A 187 -2.17 -9.47 10.97
CA ALA A 187 -2.63 -10.07 9.71
C ALA A 187 -1.56 -9.88 8.61
N ILE A 188 -1.30 -10.93 7.84
CA ILE A 188 -0.23 -10.92 6.81
C ILE A 188 -0.88 -11.00 5.43
N ALA A 189 -0.60 -10.02 4.59
CA ALA A 189 -0.86 -10.07 3.16
C ALA A 189 0.44 -10.41 2.40
N ARG A 190 0.29 -10.95 1.18
CA ARG A 190 1.41 -11.23 0.28
C ARG A 190 1.29 -10.36 -0.95
N ARG A 191 2.40 -9.75 -1.37
CA ARG A 191 2.45 -8.88 -2.56
C ARG A 191 3.39 -9.46 -3.60
N TYR A 192 2.95 -9.49 -4.85
CA TYR A 192 3.85 -9.73 -5.96
C TYR A 192 4.83 -8.57 -6.08
N VAL A 193 6.09 -8.92 -6.23
CA VAL A 193 7.17 -7.92 -6.33
C VAL A 193 7.90 -8.07 -7.64
N GLU A 194 8.46 -6.96 -8.09
CA GLU A 194 9.24 -6.89 -9.34
C GLU A 194 10.45 -7.80 -9.28
N THR A 195 10.70 -8.50 -10.40
CA THR A 195 11.76 -9.52 -10.50
C THR A 195 12.94 -9.10 -11.35
N THR A 196 12.90 -7.92 -11.94
CA THR A 196 14.00 -7.39 -12.77
C THR A 196 14.54 -6.07 -12.23
N TRP A 197 15.79 -5.77 -12.57
CA TRP A 197 16.39 -4.47 -12.27
C TRP A 197 15.61 -3.30 -12.87
N LYS A 198 15.16 -3.44 -14.12
CA LYS A 198 14.43 -2.39 -14.83
C LYS A 198 13.17 -1.97 -14.10
N GLU A 199 12.37 -2.94 -13.71
CA GLU A 199 11.10 -2.73 -12.98
C GLU A 199 11.35 -2.14 -11.59
N ASN A 200 12.24 -2.75 -10.82
CA ASN A 200 12.59 -2.27 -9.48
C ASN A 200 13.13 -0.83 -9.51
N ASN A 201 14.04 -0.54 -10.43
CA ASN A 201 14.58 0.81 -10.58
C ASN A 201 13.49 1.83 -10.94
N ALA A 202 12.58 1.50 -11.85
CA ALA A 202 11.47 2.37 -12.23
C ALA A 202 10.54 2.66 -11.02
N LYS A 203 10.17 1.63 -10.26
CA LYS A 203 9.35 1.73 -9.04
C LYS A 203 10.03 2.58 -7.98
N TRP A 204 11.30 2.31 -7.68
CA TRP A 204 12.04 3.05 -6.66
C TRP A 204 12.27 4.52 -7.04
N ARG A 205 12.48 4.82 -8.31
CA ARG A 205 12.55 6.21 -8.79
C ARG A 205 11.20 6.92 -8.61
N SER A 206 10.08 6.24 -8.82
CA SER A 206 8.76 6.84 -8.54
C SER A 206 8.59 7.18 -7.06
N TYR A 207 9.05 6.32 -6.14
CA TYR A 207 9.08 6.65 -4.70
C TYR A 207 9.92 7.90 -4.41
N GLY A 208 11.08 8.03 -5.08
CA GLY A 208 11.92 9.22 -4.94
C GLY A 208 11.23 10.50 -5.37
N ARG A 209 10.51 10.47 -6.50
CA ARG A 209 9.70 11.62 -6.96
C ARG A 209 8.59 11.96 -5.98
N GLY A 210 7.89 10.94 -5.44
CA GLY A 210 6.87 11.12 -4.41
C GLY A 210 7.45 11.76 -3.14
N TYR A 211 8.58 11.26 -2.64
CA TYR A 211 9.26 11.89 -1.49
C TYR A 211 9.65 13.35 -1.76
N ARG A 212 10.03 13.70 -2.97
CA ARG A 212 10.31 15.09 -3.33
C ARG A 212 9.06 15.96 -3.29
N ALA A 213 7.96 15.50 -3.89
CA ALA A 213 6.68 16.19 -3.84
C ALA A 213 6.24 16.41 -2.39
N PHE A 214 6.25 15.36 -1.56
CA PHE A 214 5.90 15.46 -0.15
C PHE A 214 6.77 16.47 0.63
N VAL A 215 8.07 16.53 0.35
CA VAL A 215 8.98 17.49 1.02
C VAL A 215 8.68 18.92 0.60
N LEU A 216 8.25 19.17 -0.63
CA LEU A 216 7.85 20.51 -1.07
C LEU A 216 6.68 21.05 -0.23
N ASP A 217 5.70 20.20 0.06
CA ASP A 217 4.56 20.55 0.92
C ASP A 217 4.92 20.53 2.40
N ASN A 218 6.00 19.82 2.77
CA ASN A 218 6.39 19.59 4.15
C ASN A 218 7.90 19.78 4.38
N PRO A 219 8.47 21.00 4.23
CA PRO A 219 9.93 21.23 4.26
C PRO A 219 10.62 20.75 5.54
N LYS A 220 9.92 20.79 6.67
CA LYS A 220 10.45 20.32 7.97
C LYS A 220 10.75 18.81 7.98
N ARG A 221 10.13 18.03 7.10
CA ARG A 221 10.32 16.56 6.98
C ARG A 221 11.52 16.18 6.09
N GLN A 222 12.14 17.11 5.38
CA GLN A 222 13.26 16.82 4.47
C GLN A 222 14.39 16.04 5.14
N ARG A 223 14.81 16.44 6.34
CA ARG A 223 15.87 15.72 7.06
C ARG A 223 15.50 14.27 7.40
N ALA A 224 14.23 14.03 7.73
CA ALA A 224 13.73 12.68 8.02
C ALA A 224 13.73 11.81 6.76
N ILE A 225 13.29 12.35 5.61
CA ILE A 225 13.31 11.66 4.32
C ILE A 225 14.74 11.34 3.89
N LEU A 226 15.66 12.30 3.94
CA LEU A 226 17.06 12.05 3.60
C LEU A 226 17.69 11.00 4.54
N ARG A 227 17.42 11.06 5.85
CA ARG A 227 17.84 10.02 6.79
C ARG A 227 17.25 8.66 6.43
N HIS A 228 16.01 8.61 5.97
CA HIS A 228 15.37 7.37 5.51
C HIS A 228 16.14 6.78 4.33
N ILE A 229 16.45 7.58 3.32
CA ILE A 229 17.16 7.16 2.10
C ILE A 229 18.61 6.72 2.43
N PHE A 230 19.35 7.52 3.20
CA PHE A 230 20.79 7.27 3.41
C PHE A 230 21.12 6.33 4.57
N VAL A 231 20.23 6.18 5.54
CA VAL A 231 20.51 5.44 6.77
C VAL A 231 19.52 4.29 6.99
N THR A 232 18.21 4.58 6.91
CA THR A 232 17.21 3.59 7.29
C THR A 232 17.18 2.43 6.28
N ILE A 233 17.08 2.73 4.99
CA ILE A 233 17.02 1.70 3.95
C ILE A 233 18.34 0.92 3.87
N PRO A 234 19.51 1.55 3.54
CA PRO A 234 20.71 0.79 3.24
C PRO A 234 21.40 0.22 4.49
N ILE A 235 21.20 0.81 5.67
CA ILE A 235 21.89 0.38 6.87
C ILE A 235 20.93 -0.38 7.79
N ARG A 236 19.92 0.29 8.38
CA ARG A 236 19.11 -0.31 9.44
C ARG A 236 18.27 -1.48 8.98
N ARG A 237 17.66 -1.40 7.77
CA ARG A 237 16.79 -2.44 7.22
C ARG A 237 17.53 -3.52 6.45
N SER A 238 18.74 -3.24 5.98
CA SER A 238 19.51 -4.16 5.14
C SER A 238 20.52 -5.01 5.92
N TRP A 239 21.02 -4.53 7.07
CA TRP A 239 22.01 -5.29 7.84
C TRP A 239 21.42 -6.31 8.81
N ARG A 240 20.24 -6.09 9.36
CA ARG A 240 19.59 -7.08 10.23
C ARG A 240 19.34 -8.43 9.56
N PRO A 241 18.86 -8.50 8.30
CA PRO A 241 18.72 -9.75 7.56
C PRO A 241 20.04 -10.50 7.35
N VAL A 242 21.19 -9.82 7.28
CA VAL A 242 22.51 -10.48 7.18
C VAL A 242 22.76 -11.44 8.34
N LEU A 243 22.37 -11.06 9.56
CA LEU A 243 22.48 -11.90 10.74
C LEU A 243 21.62 -13.18 10.68
N ARG A 244 20.67 -13.23 9.73
CA ARG A 244 19.80 -14.38 9.44
C ARG A 244 20.22 -15.13 8.17
N GLY A 245 21.42 -14.83 7.61
CA GLY A 245 21.95 -15.49 6.42
C GLY A 245 21.60 -14.84 5.08
N HIS A 246 20.88 -13.69 5.06
CA HIS A 246 20.52 -12.98 3.81
C HIS A 246 21.63 -12.01 3.39
N LEU A 247 22.78 -12.54 2.96
CA LEU A 247 23.99 -11.77 2.66
C LEU A 247 23.84 -10.77 1.49
N HIS A 248 22.86 -10.96 0.61
CA HIS A 248 22.58 -10.08 -0.53
C HIS A 248 21.81 -8.81 -0.13
N GLN A 249 21.23 -8.76 1.06
CA GLN A 249 20.35 -7.68 1.47
C GLN A 249 20.99 -6.27 1.51
N PRO A 250 22.27 -6.10 1.91
CA PRO A 250 22.93 -4.80 1.81
C PRO A 250 23.01 -4.27 0.38
N ILE A 251 23.27 -5.15 -0.60
CA ILE A 251 23.31 -4.77 -2.03
C ILE A 251 21.90 -4.33 -2.47
N PHE A 252 20.87 -5.11 -2.14
CA PHE A 252 19.49 -4.74 -2.43
C PHE A 252 19.12 -3.37 -1.84
N GLY A 253 19.47 -3.13 -0.57
CA GLY A 253 19.19 -1.86 0.11
C GLY A 253 19.93 -0.66 -0.50
N LEU A 254 21.18 -0.86 -0.94
CA LEU A 254 21.95 0.19 -1.63
C LEU A 254 21.37 0.51 -3.00
N LEU A 255 20.99 -0.50 -3.79
CA LEU A 255 20.34 -0.30 -5.09
C LEU A 255 19.01 0.44 -4.93
N MET A 256 18.21 0.05 -3.96
CA MET A 256 16.95 0.72 -3.64
C MET A 256 17.18 2.19 -3.24
N ALA A 257 18.07 2.44 -2.30
CA ALA A 257 18.37 3.79 -1.82
C ALA A 257 18.92 4.70 -2.92
N GLY A 258 19.82 4.18 -3.77
CA GLY A 258 20.38 4.90 -4.92
C GLY A 258 19.32 5.27 -5.94
N SER A 259 18.40 4.36 -6.26
CA SER A 259 17.32 4.62 -7.21
C SER A 259 16.30 5.63 -6.66
N ILE A 260 15.95 5.54 -5.38
CA ILE A 260 15.08 6.51 -4.72
C ILE A 260 15.72 7.90 -4.71
N LEU A 261 17.01 7.98 -4.35
CA LEU A 261 17.76 9.24 -4.36
C LEU A 261 17.80 9.85 -5.77
N TYR A 262 18.05 9.02 -6.78
CA TYR A 262 18.05 9.49 -8.16
C TYR A 262 16.71 10.10 -8.55
N GLY A 263 15.59 9.42 -8.28
CA GLY A 263 14.25 9.94 -8.54
C GLY A 263 13.93 11.22 -7.76
N TYR A 264 14.40 11.32 -6.51
CA TYR A 264 14.26 12.53 -5.69
C TYR A 264 15.01 13.73 -6.30
N LEU A 265 16.24 13.53 -6.80
CA LEU A 265 17.06 14.57 -7.41
C LEU A 265 16.56 14.94 -8.81
N GLU A 266 16.08 13.98 -9.59
CA GLU A 266 15.49 14.19 -10.91
C GLU A 266 14.29 15.15 -10.81
N ALA A 267 13.37 14.90 -9.87
CA ALA A 267 12.22 15.76 -9.63
C ALA A 267 12.57 17.15 -9.03
N ALA A 268 13.82 17.38 -8.65
CA ALA A 268 14.27 18.70 -8.20
C ALA A 268 14.75 19.59 -9.37
N ARG A 269 14.90 18.99 -10.58
CA ARG A 269 15.39 19.68 -11.78
C ARG A 269 14.27 20.07 -12.76
N THR A 270 13.08 19.51 -12.53
CA THR A 270 11.83 19.83 -13.23
C THR A 270 10.97 20.78 -12.41
#